data_704b2dbf4d09d95892a8ea2daad06c1c
#
_entry.id   704b2dbf4d09d95892a8ea2daad06c1c
#
_cell.length_a   1.000
_cell.length_b   1.000
_cell.length_c   1.000
_cell.angle_alpha   90.00
_cell.angle_beta   90.00
_cell.angle_gamma   90.00
#
_symmetry.space_group_name_H-M   'P 1'
#
loop_
_entity.id
_entity.type
_entity.pdbx_description
1 polymer ?
#
loop_
_entity_poly.entity_id
_entity_poly.type
_entity_poly.pdbx_seq_one_letter_code
_entity_poly.pdbx_strand_id
1 'polypeptide(L)'
;MLPGLGNAFLVTFIESIADFANPMIIGGSYDTLATTIYLQITGAYDKQGAAAMAVVLLCITLLMFVVQKYVLEAKSTATLSGKASRQRMLITDASVRLPLATFCSVLAVFVVVMYLCVPFGALFKTWGYDFSLTTKWFQQVFTKYHGFQAFRDSFLLSLVAAPITAILSMIISYLVVKRNFKSKGFIEAVSMLAMAVPGTVLGVGYIRGFSGGLFHTGILQGLYGSAAVLIIVFIVRSLPTGTRSGISALRQIDKSIEESAYDMGADSFTVFRTVTLPLIKDSFFSGLVTAFVRSITAISAIILLVTPQFLLITVQSNEFAEKGNYGIACAFATILIAITYGSVLLMNLAIKHFGTSKKLQSEE
;
A
#
# COMPACT_ATOMS: atom_id res chain seq x y z
N MET A 1 -14.55 10.05 19.41
CA MET A 1 -13.11 10.22 19.08
C MET A 1 -12.22 9.09 19.61
N LEU A 2 -12.45 8.56 20.84
CA LEU A 2 -11.60 7.52 21.43
C LEU A 2 -11.38 6.26 20.55
N PRO A 3 -12.42 5.67 19.91
CA PRO A 3 -12.21 4.51 19.03
C PRO A 3 -11.36 4.83 17.81
N GLY A 4 -11.49 6.04 17.26
CA GLY A 4 -10.67 6.48 16.11
C GLY A 4 -9.20 6.66 16.47
N LEU A 5 -8.90 7.25 17.64
CA LEU A 5 -7.53 7.38 18.13
C LEU A 5 -6.91 6.02 18.43
N GLY A 6 -7.66 5.12 19.08
CA GLY A 6 -7.19 3.76 19.35
C GLY A 6 -6.91 2.97 18.09
N ASN A 7 -7.76 3.10 17.05
CA ASN A 7 -7.53 2.47 15.76
C ASN A 7 -6.29 3.04 15.05
N ALA A 8 -6.12 4.37 15.04
CA ALA A 8 -4.93 5.01 14.46
C ALA A 8 -3.65 4.56 15.17
N PHE A 9 -3.64 4.51 16.50
CA PHE A 9 -2.51 4.03 17.29
C PHE A 9 -2.14 2.59 16.95
N LEU A 10 -3.12 1.67 16.90
CA LEU A 10 -2.83 0.26 16.62
C LEU A 10 -2.36 0.04 15.18
N VAL A 11 -2.91 0.73 14.19
CA VAL A 11 -2.43 0.66 12.80
C VAL A 11 -0.98 1.14 12.72
N THR A 12 -0.69 2.31 13.30
CA THR A 12 0.68 2.84 13.32
C THR A 12 1.66 1.92 14.06
N PHE A 13 1.21 1.31 15.17
CA PHE A 13 2.02 0.35 15.92
C PHE A 13 2.36 -0.89 15.08
N ILE A 14 1.36 -1.47 14.39
CA ILE A 14 1.57 -2.64 13.52
C ILE A 14 2.52 -2.28 12.36
N GLU A 15 2.32 -1.12 11.72
CA GLU A 15 3.21 -0.66 10.65
C GLU A 15 4.64 -0.40 11.13
N SER A 16 4.81 0.20 12.32
CA SER A 16 6.13 0.49 12.89
C SER A 16 6.90 -0.77 13.29
N ILE A 17 6.24 -1.75 13.92
CA ILE A 17 6.91 -3.00 14.32
C ILE A 17 7.23 -3.89 13.11
N ALA A 18 6.48 -3.73 12.02
CA ALA A 18 6.67 -4.44 10.76
C ALA A 18 7.70 -3.77 9.83
N ASP A 19 8.11 -2.54 10.15
CA ASP A 19 9.05 -1.80 9.32
C ASP A 19 10.48 -2.34 9.50
N PHE A 20 11.11 -2.65 8.38
CA PHE A 20 12.51 -3.08 8.39
C PHE A 20 13.41 -2.06 7.69
N ALA A 21 12.91 -1.34 6.68
CA ALA A 21 13.73 -0.51 5.81
C ALA A 21 14.30 0.71 6.54
N ASN A 22 13.46 1.41 7.31
CA ASN A 22 13.91 2.56 8.07
C ASN A 22 14.94 2.18 9.17
N PRO A 23 14.66 1.20 10.06
CA PRO A 23 15.65 0.75 11.04
C PRO A 23 16.95 0.23 10.41
N MET A 24 16.88 -0.41 9.24
CA MET A 24 18.07 -0.92 8.55
C MET A 24 19.02 0.19 8.11
N ILE A 25 18.48 1.35 7.71
CA ILE A 25 19.30 2.47 7.22
C ILE A 25 19.77 3.38 8.36
N ILE A 26 18.88 3.67 9.34
CA ILE A 26 19.16 4.69 10.37
C ILE A 26 19.37 4.10 11.76
N GLY A 27 19.12 2.82 11.97
CA GLY A 27 19.17 2.16 13.28
C GLY A 27 20.59 2.02 13.87
N GLY A 28 21.63 2.09 13.03
CA GLY A 28 23.02 1.92 13.47
C GLY A 28 23.24 0.54 14.10
N SER A 29 23.47 0.47 15.40
CA SER A 29 23.66 -0.77 16.17
C SER A 29 22.36 -1.32 16.78
N TYR A 30 21.21 -0.66 16.55
CA TYR A 30 19.91 -1.12 17.05
C TYR A 30 19.21 -1.98 16.00
N ASP A 31 19.05 -3.27 16.30
CA ASP A 31 18.33 -4.20 15.45
C ASP A 31 16.88 -4.36 15.91
N THR A 32 15.95 -4.23 14.97
CA THR A 32 14.55 -4.62 15.19
C THR A 32 14.35 -6.07 14.80
N LEU A 33 13.29 -6.70 15.29
CA LEU A 33 12.97 -8.08 14.90
C LEU A 33 12.82 -8.22 13.38
N ALA A 34 12.26 -7.20 12.71
CA ALA A 34 12.12 -7.18 11.25
C ALA A 34 13.47 -7.09 10.52
N THR A 35 14.43 -6.27 11.01
CA THR A 35 15.79 -6.20 10.43
C THR A 35 16.57 -7.48 10.70
N THR A 36 16.44 -8.07 11.90
CA THR A 36 17.11 -9.33 12.23
C THR A 36 16.65 -10.48 11.33
N ILE A 37 15.33 -10.58 11.03
CA ILE A 37 14.80 -11.56 10.06
C ILE A 37 15.48 -11.41 8.70
N TYR A 38 15.61 -10.17 8.23
CA TYR A 38 16.27 -9.88 6.94
C TYR A 38 17.75 -10.30 6.97
N LEU A 39 18.49 -9.91 8.01
CA LEU A 39 19.92 -10.23 8.15
C LEU A 39 20.19 -11.74 8.31
N GLN A 40 19.29 -12.46 8.97
CA GLN A 40 19.41 -13.93 9.07
C GLN A 40 19.30 -14.62 7.70
N ILE A 41 18.47 -14.07 6.80
CA ILE A 41 18.33 -14.64 5.44
C ILE A 41 19.52 -14.23 4.56
N THR A 42 19.86 -12.93 4.54
CA THR A 42 20.81 -12.38 3.58
C THR A 42 22.26 -12.44 4.04
N GLY A 43 22.50 -12.33 5.35
CA GLY A 43 23.83 -12.35 5.95
C GLY A 43 24.25 -13.69 6.50
N ALA A 44 23.41 -14.30 7.33
CA ALA A 44 23.75 -15.59 7.98
C ALA A 44 23.29 -16.82 7.17
N TYR A 45 22.47 -16.65 6.13
CA TYR A 45 21.86 -17.74 5.34
C TYR A 45 21.04 -18.73 6.18
N ASP A 46 20.64 -18.34 7.41
CA ASP A 46 19.82 -19.15 8.31
C ASP A 46 18.35 -18.96 8.08
N LYS A 47 17.80 -19.71 7.13
CA LYS A 47 16.36 -19.70 6.81
C LYS A 47 15.48 -20.25 7.95
N GLN A 48 16.03 -21.08 8.85
CA GLN A 48 15.25 -21.67 9.95
C GLN A 48 15.11 -20.67 11.10
N GLY A 49 16.21 -20.02 11.50
CA GLY A 49 16.19 -18.96 12.50
C GLY A 49 15.32 -17.78 12.05
N ALA A 50 15.45 -17.35 10.79
CA ALA A 50 14.59 -16.32 10.22
C ALA A 50 13.10 -16.70 10.27
N ALA A 51 12.75 -17.95 9.96
CA ALA A 51 11.37 -18.42 10.02
C ALA A 51 10.82 -18.43 11.47
N ALA A 52 11.62 -18.83 12.45
CA ALA A 52 11.23 -18.81 13.85
C ALA A 52 10.96 -17.39 14.35
N MET A 53 11.83 -16.43 14.03
CA MET A 53 11.64 -15.00 14.36
C MET A 53 10.42 -14.42 13.63
N ALA A 54 10.19 -14.82 12.37
CA ALA A 54 9.03 -14.41 11.59
C ALA A 54 7.71 -14.87 12.24
N VAL A 55 7.67 -16.07 12.82
CA VAL A 55 6.49 -16.55 13.57
C VAL A 55 6.26 -15.70 14.82
N VAL A 56 7.29 -15.34 15.58
CA VAL A 56 7.16 -14.47 16.75
C VAL A 56 6.60 -13.09 16.35
N LEU A 57 7.15 -12.48 15.31
CA LEU A 57 6.68 -11.20 14.79
C LEU A 57 5.22 -11.29 14.31
N LEU A 58 4.89 -12.38 13.61
CA LEU A 58 3.53 -12.66 13.15
C LEU A 58 2.53 -12.77 14.33
N CYS A 59 2.88 -13.49 15.38
CA CYS A 59 2.02 -13.64 16.56
C CYS A 59 1.72 -12.28 17.21
N ILE A 60 2.71 -11.41 17.36
CA ILE A 60 2.53 -10.07 17.94
C ILE A 60 1.60 -9.23 17.06
N THR A 61 1.84 -9.19 15.76
CA THR A 61 1.06 -8.36 14.83
C THR A 61 -0.36 -8.89 14.63
N LEU A 62 -0.56 -10.20 14.61
CA LEU A 62 -1.89 -10.82 14.57
C LEU A 62 -2.67 -10.54 15.85
N LEU A 63 -2.05 -10.61 17.02
CA LEU A 63 -2.69 -10.26 18.29
C LEU A 63 -3.20 -8.82 18.25
N MET A 64 -2.35 -7.87 17.81
CA MET A 64 -2.74 -6.45 17.69
C MET A 64 -3.87 -6.26 16.67
N PHE A 65 -3.83 -6.96 15.55
CA PHE A 65 -4.90 -6.93 14.55
C PHE A 65 -6.24 -7.45 15.09
N VAL A 66 -6.21 -8.54 15.84
CA VAL A 66 -7.42 -9.10 16.51
C VAL A 66 -7.99 -8.09 17.51
N VAL A 67 -7.15 -7.46 18.33
CA VAL A 67 -7.57 -6.39 19.24
C VAL A 67 -8.18 -5.23 18.48
N GLN A 68 -7.54 -4.78 17.40
CA GLN A 68 -8.07 -3.70 16.55
C GLN A 68 -9.46 -4.05 16.01
N LYS A 69 -9.60 -5.21 15.40
CA LYS A 69 -10.82 -5.62 14.71
C LYS A 69 -11.98 -5.86 15.67
N TYR A 70 -11.76 -6.60 16.76
CA TYR A 70 -12.85 -7.05 17.64
C TYR A 70 -13.11 -6.10 18.82
N VAL A 71 -12.14 -5.31 19.26
CA VAL A 71 -12.32 -4.41 20.41
C VAL A 71 -12.65 -2.98 19.96
N LEU A 72 -11.95 -2.45 18.95
CA LEU A 72 -12.10 -1.06 18.56
C LEU A 72 -13.12 -0.85 17.44
N GLU A 73 -13.10 -1.67 16.39
CA GLU A 73 -14.05 -1.54 15.28
C GLU A 73 -15.48 -1.91 15.71
N ALA A 74 -15.64 -2.89 16.59
CA ALA A 74 -16.96 -3.28 17.12
C ALA A 74 -17.66 -2.13 17.86
N LYS A 75 -16.91 -1.26 18.57
CA LYS A 75 -17.45 -0.09 19.27
C LYS A 75 -17.75 1.08 18.33
N SER A 76 -17.14 1.13 17.16
CA SER A 76 -17.32 2.21 16.18
C SER A 76 -18.57 2.04 15.33
N THR A 77 -19.06 0.83 15.11
CA THR A 77 -20.26 0.55 14.29
C THR A 77 -21.56 0.98 14.93
N ALA A 78 -21.59 1.21 16.25
CA ALA A 78 -22.80 1.66 16.97
C ALA A 78 -23.27 3.09 16.61
N THR A 79 -22.47 3.87 15.89
CA THR A 79 -22.79 5.26 15.54
C THR A 79 -23.24 5.44 14.08
N LEU A 80 -23.28 4.39 13.27
CA LEU A 80 -23.57 4.47 11.83
C LEU A 80 -25.06 4.42 11.46
N SER A 81 -25.97 4.19 12.40
CA SER A 81 -27.42 4.16 12.15
C SER A 81 -28.13 5.51 12.35
N GLY A 82 -27.41 6.55 12.71
CA GLY A 82 -27.96 7.89 12.83
C GLY A 82 -27.76 8.68 11.54
N LYS A 83 -28.84 9.08 10.85
CA LYS A 83 -28.80 10.13 9.85
C LYS A 83 -27.89 11.25 10.35
N ALA A 84 -26.92 11.67 9.57
CA ALA A 84 -26.09 12.86 9.85
C ALA A 84 -27.00 14.11 9.79
N SER A 85 -27.84 14.28 10.80
CA SER A 85 -28.78 15.41 10.92
C SER A 85 -28.14 16.66 11.54
N ARG A 86 -26.83 16.62 11.83
CA ARG A 86 -26.11 17.81 12.26
C ARG A 86 -25.36 18.39 11.10
N GLN A 87 -25.79 19.58 10.65
CA GLN A 87 -24.94 20.45 9.81
C GLN A 87 -23.55 20.52 10.45
N ARG A 88 -22.51 20.32 9.63
CA ARG A 88 -21.11 20.50 10.07
C ARG A 88 -20.95 21.93 10.58
N MET A 89 -21.00 22.12 11.89
CA MET A 89 -20.66 23.43 12.47
C MET A 89 -19.16 23.63 12.30
N LEU A 90 -18.81 24.60 11.46
CA LEU A 90 -17.43 25.02 11.32
C LEU A 90 -17.01 25.71 12.64
N ILE A 91 -15.91 25.26 13.21
CA ILE A 91 -15.29 25.92 14.36
C ILE A 91 -14.68 27.24 13.85
N THR A 92 -15.35 28.33 14.12
CA THR A 92 -14.91 29.68 13.75
C THR A 92 -14.02 30.31 14.81
N ASP A 93 -13.98 29.76 16.01
CA ASP A 93 -13.24 30.26 17.14
C ASP A 93 -11.73 30.27 16.87
N ALA A 94 -11.13 31.46 16.88
CA ALA A 94 -9.73 31.67 16.58
C ALA A 94 -8.80 30.99 17.59
N SER A 95 -9.22 30.87 18.84
CA SER A 95 -8.46 30.25 19.93
C SER A 95 -8.22 28.76 19.71
N VAL A 96 -9.11 28.07 18.98
CA VAL A 96 -8.97 26.64 18.66
C VAL A 96 -8.36 26.46 17.26
N ARG A 97 -8.80 27.29 16.30
CA ARG A 97 -8.37 27.18 14.91
C ARG A 97 -6.90 27.52 14.71
N LEU A 98 -6.40 28.58 15.38
CA LEU A 98 -5.03 29.06 15.16
C LEU A 98 -3.97 28.07 15.67
N PRO A 99 -4.02 27.52 16.90
CA PRO A 99 -3.06 26.53 17.36
C PRO A 99 -3.08 25.26 16.52
N LEU A 100 -4.27 24.79 16.12
CA LEU A 100 -4.41 23.59 15.31
C LEU A 100 -3.85 23.81 13.89
N ALA A 101 -4.14 24.96 13.27
CA ALA A 101 -3.58 25.30 11.96
C ALA A 101 -2.07 25.44 12.01
N THR A 102 -1.52 26.08 13.06
CA THR A 102 -0.07 26.22 13.26
C THR A 102 0.59 24.85 13.41
N PHE A 103 0.04 23.97 14.25
CA PHE A 103 0.55 22.61 14.43
C PHE A 103 0.55 21.82 13.10
N CYS A 104 -0.57 21.85 12.37
CA CYS A 104 -0.66 21.18 11.06
C CYS A 104 0.33 21.78 10.04
N SER A 105 0.51 23.11 10.05
CA SER A 105 1.44 23.79 9.14
C SER A 105 2.89 23.44 9.45
N VAL A 106 3.29 23.42 10.73
CA VAL A 106 4.63 23.01 11.15
C VAL A 106 4.91 21.57 10.74
N LEU A 107 3.96 20.67 10.98
CA LEU A 107 4.08 19.26 10.57
C LEU A 107 4.18 19.14 9.03
N ALA A 108 3.38 19.87 8.29
CA ALA A 108 3.42 19.88 6.83
C ALA A 108 4.77 20.38 6.30
N VAL A 109 5.30 21.47 6.86
CA VAL A 109 6.62 22.00 6.48
C VAL A 109 7.72 20.99 6.80
N PHE A 110 7.67 20.35 7.98
CA PHE A 110 8.62 19.30 8.35
C PHE A 110 8.62 18.15 7.33
N VAL A 111 7.44 17.65 6.97
CA VAL A 111 7.30 16.58 5.97
C VAL A 111 7.85 17.01 4.61
N VAL A 112 7.52 18.23 4.15
CA VAL A 112 8.04 18.76 2.88
C VAL A 112 9.57 18.85 2.89
N VAL A 113 10.16 19.35 3.98
CA VAL A 113 11.62 19.44 4.13
C VAL A 113 12.24 18.05 4.04
N MET A 114 11.69 17.04 4.74
CA MET A 114 12.18 15.65 4.67
C MET A 114 12.13 15.10 3.24
N TYR A 115 11.03 15.33 2.52
CA TYR A 115 10.94 14.91 1.11
C TYR A 115 11.93 15.63 0.20
N LEU A 116 12.19 16.93 0.43
CA LEU A 116 13.16 17.71 -0.35
C LEU A 116 14.62 17.26 -0.10
N CYS A 117 14.94 16.71 1.08
CA CYS A 117 16.27 16.16 1.34
C CYS A 117 16.67 15.08 0.33
N VAL A 118 15.71 14.30 -0.20
CA VAL A 118 15.99 13.23 -1.14
C VAL A 118 16.54 13.77 -2.48
N PRO A 119 15.83 14.65 -3.21
CA PRO A 119 16.35 15.20 -4.46
C PRO A 119 17.61 16.06 -4.25
N PHE A 120 17.71 16.78 -3.14
CA PHE A 120 18.96 17.52 -2.82
C PHE A 120 20.12 16.55 -2.56
N GLY A 121 19.90 15.43 -1.87
CA GLY A 121 20.91 14.38 -1.69
C GLY A 121 21.40 13.79 -3.01
N ALA A 122 20.53 13.74 -4.04
CA ALA A 122 20.89 13.30 -5.37
C ALA A 122 21.62 14.36 -6.19
N LEU A 123 21.42 15.65 -5.89
CA LEU A 123 22.02 16.77 -6.63
C LEU A 123 23.35 17.24 -6.05
N PHE A 124 23.67 16.91 -4.81
CA PHE A 124 24.94 17.27 -4.19
C PHE A 124 26.00 16.19 -4.42
N LYS A 125 27.24 16.60 -4.59
CA LYS A 125 28.36 15.71 -4.84
C LYS A 125 28.66 14.82 -3.63
N THR A 126 28.65 15.39 -2.44
CA THR A 126 28.78 14.62 -1.19
C THR A 126 28.00 15.31 -0.09
N TRP A 127 26.91 14.68 0.35
CA TRP A 127 26.06 15.21 1.40
C TRP A 127 26.84 15.46 2.69
N GLY A 128 26.71 16.67 3.24
CA GLY A 128 27.38 17.05 4.48
C GLY A 128 28.84 17.52 4.35
N TYR A 129 29.46 17.38 3.17
CA TYR A 129 30.86 17.80 2.95
C TYR A 129 31.03 18.69 1.71
N ASP A 130 30.49 18.29 0.55
CA ASP A 130 30.62 19.05 -0.70
C ASP A 130 29.23 19.26 -1.30
N PHE A 131 28.71 20.49 -1.14
CA PHE A 131 27.40 20.91 -1.64
C PHE A 131 27.43 21.41 -3.09
N SER A 132 28.49 21.17 -3.84
CA SER A 132 28.52 21.49 -5.26
C SER A 132 27.48 20.65 -6.01
N LEU A 133 26.73 21.30 -6.91
CA LEU A 133 25.69 20.65 -7.71
C LEU A 133 26.30 19.70 -8.73
N THR A 134 25.74 18.50 -8.80
CA THR A 134 26.16 17.47 -9.75
C THR A 134 24.99 16.65 -10.25
N THR A 135 25.04 16.20 -11.50
CA THR A 135 24.11 15.23 -12.08
C THR A 135 24.73 13.83 -12.19
N LYS A 136 25.95 13.67 -11.67
CA LYS A 136 26.74 12.42 -11.77
C LYS A 136 25.97 11.19 -11.27
N TRP A 137 25.22 11.32 -10.18
CA TRP A 137 24.48 10.22 -9.60
C TRP A 137 23.37 9.73 -10.50
N PHE A 138 22.60 10.63 -11.12
CA PHE A 138 21.59 10.28 -12.12
C PHE A 138 22.22 9.61 -13.33
N GLN A 139 23.34 10.14 -13.83
CA GLN A 139 24.04 9.53 -14.95
C GLN A 139 24.50 8.11 -14.60
N GLN A 140 25.07 7.88 -13.41
CA GLN A 140 25.49 6.55 -12.97
C GLN A 140 24.33 5.57 -12.81
N VAL A 141 23.17 6.00 -12.31
CA VAL A 141 21.97 5.18 -12.23
C VAL A 141 21.64 4.56 -13.58
N PHE A 142 21.66 5.34 -14.66
CA PHE A 142 21.30 4.84 -15.99
C PHE A 142 22.45 4.12 -16.73
N THR A 143 23.70 4.51 -16.51
CA THR A 143 24.84 3.94 -17.24
C THR A 143 25.47 2.73 -16.59
N LYS A 144 25.51 2.70 -15.24
CA LYS A 144 26.22 1.65 -14.47
C LYS A 144 25.31 0.69 -13.72
N TYR A 145 24.15 1.15 -13.25
CA TYR A 145 23.33 0.42 -12.27
C TYR A 145 21.99 -0.02 -12.82
N HIS A 146 21.85 -0.14 -14.13
CA HIS A 146 20.66 -0.65 -14.81
C HIS A 146 19.35 0.05 -14.37
N GLY A 147 19.42 1.36 -14.09
CA GLY A 147 18.30 2.14 -13.58
C GLY A 147 17.07 2.10 -14.49
N PHE A 148 17.27 2.06 -15.83
CA PHE A 148 16.16 1.91 -16.77
C PHE A 148 15.43 0.57 -16.62
N GLN A 149 16.17 -0.52 -16.41
CA GLN A 149 15.58 -1.83 -16.16
C GLN A 149 14.82 -1.84 -14.84
N ALA A 150 15.44 -1.33 -13.76
CA ALA A 150 14.79 -1.26 -12.43
C ALA A 150 13.50 -0.43 -12.48
N PHE A 151 13.50 0.67 -13.23
CA PHE A 151 12.32 1.47 -13.47
C PHE A 151 11.25 0.70 -14.25
N ARG A 152 11.62 0.17 -15.42
CA ARG A 152 10.70 -0.57 -16.28
C ARG A 152 10.03 -1.72 -15.55
N ASP A 153 10.82 -2.53 -14.82
CA ASP A 153 10.33 -3.71 -14.13
C ASP A 153 9.38 -3.29 -12.97
N SER A 154 9.75 -2.29 -12.15
CA SER A 154 8.89 -1.76 -11.11
C SER A 154 7.58 -1.21 -11.67
N PHE A 155 7.63 -0.44 -12.74
CA PHE A 155 6.47 0.18 -13.36
C PHE A 155 5.53 -0.86 -13.97
N LEU A 156 6.06 -1.78 -14.80
CA LEU A 156 5.25 -2.79 -15.49
C LEU A 156 4.60 -3.77 -14.53
N LEU A 157 5.35 -4.26 -13.52
CA LEU A 157 4.79 -5.17 -12.51
C LEU A 157 3.69 -4.49 -11.71
N SER A 158 3.87 -3.22 -11.33
CA SER A 158 2.86 -2.44 -10.60
C SER A 158 1.64 -2.12 -11.48
N LEU A 159 1.87 -1.82 -12.75
CA LEU A 159 0.81 -1.54 -13.72
C LEU A 159 -0.08 -2.76 -13.97
N VAL A 160 0.48 -3.97 -13.92
CA VAL A 160 -0.27 -5.22 -14.04
C VAL A 160 -0.98 -5.57 -12.71
N ALA A 161 -0.29 -5.41 -11.58
CA ALA A 161 -0.85 -5.77 -10.27
C ALA A 161 -2.02 -4.87 -9.86
N ALA A 162 -1.96 -3.56 -10.15
CA ALA A 162 -2.95 -2.61 -9.68
C ALA A 162 -4.37 -2.85 -10.20
N PRO A 163 -4.62 -3.07 -11.50
CA PRO A 163 -5.96 -3.40 -12.01
C PRO A 163 -6.51 -4.71 -11.44
N ILE A 164 -5.67 -5.74 -11.34
CA ILE A 164 -6.05 -7.03 -10.75
C ILE A 164 -6.47 -6.84 -9.30
N THR A 165 -5.68 -6.09 -8.52
CA THR A 165 -6.01 -5.76 -7.13
C THR A 165 -7.31 -4.97 -7.02
N ALA A 166 -7.51 -3.96 -7.85
CA ALA A 166 -8.73 -3.14 -7.83
C ALA A 166 -9.98 -3.97 -8.14
N ILE A 167 -9.92 -4.85 -9.16
CA ILE A 167 -11.02 -5.74 -9.52
C ILE A 167 -11.31 -6.73 -8.39
N LEU A 168 -10.28 -7.42 -7.87
CA LEU A 168 -10.44 -8.39 -6.77
C LEU A 168 -11.00 -7.71 -5.52
N SER A 169 -10.49 -6.54 -5.16
CA SER A 169 -10.97 -5.76 -4.02
C SER A 169 -12.45 -5.38 -4.17
N MET A 170 -12.86 -5.01 -5.38
CA MET A 170 -14.24 -4.64 -5.66
C MET A 170 -15.17 -5.85 -5.59
N ILE A 171 -14.77 -6.99 -6.15
CA ILE A 171 -15.52 -8.25 -6.07
C ILE A 171 -15.71 -8.67 -4.60
N ILE A 172 -14.63 -8.66 -3.81
CA ILE A 172 -14.68 -9.00 -2.39
C ILE A 172 -15.60 -8.04 -1.63
N SER A 173 -15.46 -6.73 -1.87
CA SER A 173 -16.28 -5.71 -1.21
C SER A 173 -17.76 -5.89 -1.54
N TYR A 174 -18.09 -6.16 -2.81
CA TYR A 174 -19.47 -6.43 -3.23
C TYR A 174 -20.03 -7.68 -2.56
N LEU A 175 -19.28 -8.78 -2.53
CA LEU A 175 -19.69 -10.01 -1.85
C LEU A 175 -19.95 -9.79 -0.36
N VAL A 176 -19.07 -9.07 0.33
CA VAL A 176 -19.17 -8.81 1.77
C VAL A 176 -20.36 -7.91 2.12
N VAL A 177 -20.64 -6.88 1.29
CA VAL A 177 -21.66 -5.87 1.62
C VAL A 177 -23.03 -6.25 1.07
N LYS A 178 -23.10 -6.72 -0.19
CA LYS A 178 -24.37 -6.90 -0.91
C LYS A 178 -24.89 -8.33 -0.89
N ARG A 179 -24.05 -9.31 -0.58
CA ARG A 179 -24.49 -10.72 -0.51
C ARG A 179 -24.54 -11.21 0.91
N ASN A 180 -25.58 -11.99 1.23
CA ASN A 180 -25.74 -12.60 2.54
C ASN A 180 -25.43 -14.09 2.46
N PHE A 181 -24.24 -14.49 2.94
CA PHE A 181 -23.80 -15.88 2.99
C PHE A 181 -22.95 -16.12 4.25
N LYS A 182 -22.91 -17.38 4.70
CA LYS A 182 -22.32 -17.75 5.99
C LYS A 182 -20.83 -17.38 6.13
N SER A 183 -20.06 -17.43 5.02
CA SER A 183 -18.61 -17.22 5.03
C SER A 183 -18.18 -15.77 4.74
N LYS A 184 -19.08 -14.80 4.69
CA LYS A 184 -18.73 -13.39 4.38
C LYS A 184 -17.72 -12.78 5.33
N GLY A 185 -17.86 -13.06 6.63
CA GLY A 185 -16.92 -12.59 7.66
C GLY A 185 -15.54 -13.21 7.54
N PHE A 186 -15.46 -14.46 7.09
CA PHE A 186 -14.18 -15.13 6.83
C PHE A 186 -13.48 -14.51 5.61
N ILE A 187 -14.19 -14.27 4.50
CA ILE A 187 -13.61 -13.62 3.32
C ILE A 187 -13.12 -12.21 3.66
N GLU A 188 -13.90 -11.43 4.41
CA GLU A 188 -13.49 -10.12 4.88
C GLU A 188 -12.22 -10.22 5.76
N ALA A 189 -12.19 -11.15 6.72
CA ALA A 189 -11.03 -11.34 7.59
C ALA A 189 -9.77 -11.74 6.80
N VAL A 190 -9.87 -12.69 5.89
CA VAL A 190 -8.74 -13.15 5.06
C VAL A 190 -8.25 -12.03 4.14
N SER A 191 -9.14 -11.26 3.52
CA SER A 191 -8.75 -10.15 2.66
C SER A 191 -8.03 -9.02 3.41
N MET A 192 -8.33 -8.86 4.71
CA MET A 192 -7.68 -7.87 5.59
C MET A 192 -6.40 -8.39 6.25
N LEU A 193 -6.19 -9.72 6.26
CA LEU A 193 -5.08 -10.37 6.97
C LEU A 193 -3.71 -9.83 6.54
N ALA A 194 -3.55 -9.51 5.25
CA ALA A 194 -2.29 -8.98 4.73
C ALA A 194 -1.89 -7.61 5.30
N MET A 195 -2.80 -6.88 5.96
CA MET A 195 -2.45 -5.68 6.74
C MET A 195 -1.72 -6.02 8.04
N ALA A 196 -2.10 -7.15 8.64
CA ALA A 196 -1.54 -7.59 9.91
C ALA A 196 -0.22 -8.34 9.74
N VAL A 197 0.04 -8.89 8.55
CA VAL A 197 1.25 -9.68 8.29
C VAL A 197 2.37 -8.77 7.81
N PRO A 198 3.49 -8.67 8.56
CA PRO A 198 4.67 -7.92 8.13
C PRO A 198 5.19 -8.40 6.77
N GLY A 199 5.70 -7.46 5.97
CA GLY A 199 6.21 -7.78 4.64
C GLY A 199 7.37 -8.78 4.67
N THR A 200 8.28 -8.63 5.63
CA THR A 200 9.40 -9.58 5.85
C THR A 200 8.90 -11.01 6.14
N VAL A 201 7.86 -11.15 6.97
CA VAL A 201 7.24 -12.44 7.26
C VAL A 201 6.63 -13.08 6.00
N LEU A 202 5.93 -12.27 5.18
CA LEU A 202 5.44 -12.74 3.88
C LEU A 202 6.58 -13.19 2.97
N GLY A 203 7.66 -12.40 2.87
CA GLY A 203 8.84 -12.75 2.08
C GLY A 203 9.46 -14.08 2.51
N VAL A 204 9.65 -14.28 3.81
CA VAL A 204 10.13 -15.58 4.37
C VAL A 204 9.19 -16.71 3.99
N GLY A 205 7.87 -16.51 4.17
CA GLY A 205 6.85 -17.50 3.83
C GLY A 205 6.89 -17.89 2.35
N TYR A 206 7.04 -16.93 1.45
CA TYR A 206 7.16 -17.20 0.01
C TYR A 206 8.46 -17.94 -0.34
N ILE A 207 9.61 -17.54 0.25
CA ILE A 207 10.86 -18.27 0.05
C ILE A 207 10.70 -19.74 0.48
N ARG A 208 10.17 -19.96 1.68
CA ARG A 208 9.99 -21.33 2.21
C ARG A 208 8.96 -22.13 1.44
N GLY A 209 7.87 -21.49 1.01
CA GLY A 209 6.81 -22.13 0.25
C GLY A 209 7.23 -22.53 -1.17
N PHE A 210 7.91 -21.65 -1.88
CA PHE A 210 8.19 -21.83 -3.31
C PHE A 210 9.61 -22.38 -3.60
N SER A 211 10.62 -22.17 -2.74
CA SER A 211 12.01 -22.59 -3.02
C SER A 211 12.39 -23.99 -2.53
N GLY A 212 11.47 -24.78 -2.03
CA GLY A 212 11.77 -26.13 -1.54
C GLY A 212 10.83 -26.61 -0.45
N GLY A 213 9.70 -25.92 -0.23
CA GLY A 213 8.70 -26.25 0.78
C GLY A 213 7.44 -26.90 0.20
N LEU A 214 6.31 -26.60 0.80
CA LEU A 214 5.00 -27.18 0.56
C LEU A 214 4.55 -27.14 -0.92
N PHE A 215 5.02 -26.13 -1.69
CA PHE A 215 4.64 -25.88 -3.08
C PHE A 215 5.76 -26.24 -4.08
N HIS A 216 6.75 -27.06 -3.68
CA HIS A 216 7.88 -27.42 -4.54
C HIS A 216 7.51 -28.39 -5.67
N THR A 217 6.27 -28.83 -5.76
CA THR A 217 5.80 -29.81 -6.76
C THR A 217 4.86 -29.17 -7.78
N GLY A 218 4.95 -29.61 -9.03
CA GLY A 218 4.05 -29.21 -10.10
C GLY A 218 4.22 -27.78 -10.60
N ILE A 219 3.13 -27.14 -10.97
CA ILE A 219 3.07 -25.80 -11.61
C ILE A 219 3.68 -24.70 -10.70
N LEU A 220 3.66 -24.89 -9.38
CA LEU A 220 4.13 -23.88 -8.42
C LEU A 220 5.66 -23.85 -8.26
N GLN A 221 6.35 -24.90 -8.68
CA GLN A 221 7.82 -24.94 -8.64
C GLN A 221 8.49 -23.87 -9.51
N GLY A 222 7.89 -23.52 -10.66
CA GLY A 222 8.39 -22.50 -11.58
C GLY A 222 8.08 -21.05 -11.18
N LEU A 223 7.34 -20.84 -10.10
CA LEU A 223 6.96 -19.48 -9.68
C LEU A 223 8.07 -18.73 -8.94
N TYR A 224 8.97 -19.43 -8.24
CA TYR A 224 10.08 -18.78 -7.54
C TYR A 224 11.00 -18.03 -8.51
N GLY A 225 11.24 -16.76 -8.23
CA GLY A 225 12.06 -15.89 -9.09
C GLY A 225 11.35 -15.36 -10.34
N SER A 226 10.06 -15.66 -10.52
CA SER A 226 9.28 -15.18 -11.66
C SER A 226 8.57 -13.85 -11.39
N ALA A 227 8.20 -13.13 -12.46
CA ALA A 227 7.35 -11.93 -12.38
C ALA A 227 6.01 -12.23 -11.69
N ALA A 228 5.47 -13.44 -11.86
CA ALA A 228 4.18 -13.84 -11.29
C ALA A 228 4.18 -13.79 -9.76
N VAL A 229 5.25 -14.25 -9.09
CA VAL A 229 5.35 -14.15 -7.63
C VAL A 229 5.37 -12.70 -7.17
N LEU A 230 6.11 -11.82 -7.84
CA LEU A 230 6.17 -10.40 -7.50
C LEU A 230 4.79 -9.74 -7.66
N ILE A 231 4.07 -10.05 -8.75
CA ILE A 231 2.70 -9.55 -8.98
C ILE A 231 1.75 -10.06 -7.89
N ILE A 232 1.82 -11.34 -7.52
CA ILE A 232 0.99 -11.92 -6.45
C ILE A 232 1.25 -11.18 -5.13
N VAL A 233 2.51 -10.93 -4.79
CA VAL A 233 2.88 -10.20 -3.57
C VAL A 233 2.32 -8.78 -3.58
N PHE A 234 2.42 -8.08 -4.71
CA PHE A 234 1.84 -6.75 -4.87
C PHE A 234 0.32 -6.76 -4.68
N ILE A 235 -0.37 -7.74 -5.28
CA ILE A 235 -1.82 -7.91 -5.14
C ILE A 235 -2.17 -8.15 -3.67
N VAL A 236 -1.56 -9.14 -3.03
CA VAL A 236 -1.85 -9.51 -1.64
C VAL A 236 -1.62 -8.33 -0.68
N ARG A 237 -0.54 -7.58 -0.86
CA ARG A 237 -0.20 -6.42 -0.03
C ARG A 237 -1.15 -5.24 -0.22
N SER A 238 -1.68 -5.04 -1.41
CA SER A 238 -2.54 -3.91 -1.75
C SER A 238 -4.03 -4.22 -1.57
N LEU A 239 -4.42 -5.50 -1.57
CA LEU A 239 -5.79 -5.97 -1.48
C LEU A 239 -6.58 -5.41 -0.28
N PRO A 240 -6.05 -5.36 0.96
CA PRO A 240 -6.78 -4.88 2.12
C PRO A 240 -7.25 -3.43 1.97
N THR A 241 -6.40 -2.57 1.42
CA THR A 241 -6.70 -1.14 1.26
C THR A 241 -7.83 -0.92 0.26
N GLY A 242 -7.77 -1.62 -0.88
CA GLY A 242 -8.83 -1.59 -1.89
C GLY A 242 -10.15 -2.15 -1.36
N THR A 243 -10.11 -3.28 -0.65
CA THR A 243 -11.30 -3.91 -0.05
C THR A 243 -11.94 -3.00 1.00
N ARG A 244 -11.15 -2.36 1.87
CA ARG A 244 -11.66 -1.42 2.88
C ARG A 244 -12.34 -0.20 2.24
N SER A 245 -11.73 0.37 1.21
CA SER A 245 -12.29 1.49 0.45
C SER A 245 -13.59 1.08 -0.24
N GLY A 246 -13.61 -0.07 -0.90
CA GLY A 246 -14.79 -0.61 -1.57
C GLY A 246 -15.95 -0.91 -0.61
N ILE A 247 -15.68 -1.54 0.54
CA ILE A 247 -16.69 -1.78 1.58
C ILE A 247 -17.28 -0.45 2.08
N SER A 248 -16.42 0.54 2.35
CA SER A 248 -16.87 1.86 2.81
C SER A 248 -17.75 2.55 1.77
N ALA A 249 -17.39 2.50 0.50
CA ALA A 249 -18.18 3.09 -0.58
C ALA A 249 -19.55 2.40 -0.75
N LEU A 250 -19.56 1.07 -0.77
CA LEU A 250 -20.79 0.29 -0.93
C LEU A 250 -21.76 0.45 0.24
N ARG A 251 -21.26 0.66 1.47
CA ARG A 251 -22.09 0.94 2.65
C ARG A 251 -22.72 2.33 2.64
N GLN A 252 -22.19 3.28 1.86
CA GLN A 252 -22.74 4.62 1.73
C GLN A 252 -23.90 4.70 0.74
N ILE A 253 -24.11 3.68 -0.09
CA ILE A 253 -25.24 3.61 -1.02
C ILE A 253 -26.50 3.24 -0.22
N ASP A 254 -27.52 4.11 -0.28
CA ASP A 254 -28.82 3.83 0.33
C ASP A 254 -29.44 2.61 -0.33
N LYS A 255 -29.94 1.69 0.49
CA LYS A 255 -30.59 0.46 0.00
C LYS A 255 -31.83 0.77 -0.85
N SER A 256 -32.55 1.86 -0.56
CA SER A 256 -33.74 2.27 -1.29
C SER A 256 -33.48 2.51 -2.78
N ILE A 257 -32.27 2.93 -3.15
CA ILE A 257 -31.91 3.14 -4.57
C ILE A 257 -31.89 1.81 -5.33
N GLU A 258 -31.32 0.76 -4.71
CA GLU A 258 -31.26 -0.57 -5.32
C GLU A 258 -32.64 -1.25 -5.29
N GLU A 259 -33.39 -1.11 -4.18
CA GLU A 259 -34.76 -1.63 -4.04
C GLU A 259 -35.68 -1.04 -5.10
N SER A 260 -35.61 0.29 -5.35
CA SER A 260 -36.39 0.93 -6.41
C SER A 260 -36.06 0.38 -7.80
N ALA A 261 -34.81 0.01 -8.07
CA ALA A 261 -34.43 -0.60 -9.34
C ALA A 261 -35.00 -2.04 -9.48
N TYR A 262 -35.03 -2.81 -8.37
CA TYR A 262 -35.65 -4.13 -8.34
C TYR A 262 -37.18 -4.04 -8.53
N ASP A 263 -37.84 -3.05 -7.92
CA ASP A 263 -39.29 -2.81 -8.07
C ASP A 263 -39.64 -2.46 -9.51
N MET A 264 -38.73 -1.83 -10.26
CA MET A 264 -38.89 -1.60 -11.70
C MET A 264 -38.60 -2.83 -12.58
N GLY A 265 -38.37 -4.01 -11.99
CA GLY A 265 -38.13 -5.27 -12.68
C GLY A 265 -36.69 -5.53 -13.12
N ALA A 266 -35.73 -4.74 -12.65
CA ALA A 266 -34.30 -4.97 -12.97
C ALA A 266 -33.78 -6.21 -12.22
N ASP A 267 -33.02 -7.06 -12.92
CA ASP A 267 -32.30 -8.18 -12.30
C ASP A 267 -31.02 -7.71 -11.58
N SER A 268 -30.46 -8.58 -10.76
CA SER A 268 -29.28 -8.25 -9.94
C SER A 268 -28.06 -7.78 -10.76
N PHE A 269 -27.89 -8.30 -11.98
CA PHE A 269 -26.78 -7.88 -12.85
C PHE A 269 -27.03 -6.49 -13.43
N THR A 270 -28.26 -6.20 -13.84
CA THR A 270 -28.66 -4.88 -14.31
C THR A 270 -28.50 -3.84 -13.20
N VAL A 271 -29.00 -4.11 -11.98
CA VAL A 271 -28.80 -3.21 -10.82
C VAL A 271 -27.32 -2.97 -10.55
N PHE A 272 -26.50 -4.02 -10.55
CA PHE A 272 -25.05 -3.86 -10.37
C PHE A 272 -24.44 -2.96 -11.44
N ARG A 273 -24.75 -3.20 -12.72
CA ARG A 273 -24.14 -2.48 -13.85
C ARG A 273 -24.63 -1.04 -13.98
N THR A 274 -25.92 -0.79 -13.74
CA THR A 274 -26.55 0.52 -14.03
C THR A 274 -26.64 1.42 -12.80
N VAL A 275 -26.65 0.86 -11.59
CA VAL A 275 -26.81 1.59 -10.33
C VAL A 275 -25.54 1.53 -9.48
N THR A 276 -25.16 0.31 -9.06
CA THR A 276 -24.09 0.14 -8.08
C THR A 276 -22.72 0.56 -8.64
N LEU A 277 -22.34 0.04 -9.82
CA LEU A 277 -21.05 0.29 -10.43
C LEU A 277 -20.79 1.78 -10.75
N PRO A 278 -21.75 2.54 -11.33
CA PRO A 278 -21.57 3.98 -11.52
C PRO A 278 -21.40 4.78 -10.22
N LEU A 279 -22.09 4.39 -9.15
CA LEU A 279 -22.00 5.07 -7.85
C LEU A 279 -20.67 4.84 -7.14
N ILE A 280 -20.03 3.69 -7.34
CA ILE A 280 -18.75 3.35 -6.70
C ILE A 280 -17.53 3.57 -7.59
N LYS A 281 -17.72 4.04 -8.83
CA LYS A 281 -16.63 4.19 -9.80
C LYS A 281 -15.46 5.01 -9.27
N ASP A 282 -15.72 6.11 -8.54
CA ASP A 282 -14.68 6.98 -8.00
C ASP A 282 -13.87 6.26 -6.93
N SER A 283 -14.51 5.43 -6.10
CA SER A 283 -13.84 4.58 -5.12
C SER A 283 -13.03 3.47 -5.78
N PHE A 284 -13.53 2.90 -6.88
CA PHE A 284 -12.79 1.91 -7.67
C PHE A 284 -11.50 2.51 -8.24
N PHE A 285 -11.59 3.68 -8.88
CA PHE A 285 -10.43 4.36 -9.44
C PHE A 285 -9.45 4.84 -8.37
N SER A 286 -9.94 5.35 -7.25
CA SER A 286 -9.10 5.68 -6.09
C SER A 286 -8.37 4.43 -5.56
N GLY A 287 -9.06 3.30 -5.49
CA GLY A 287 -8.48 2.01 -5.14
C GLY A 287 -7.39 1.56 -6.12
N LEU A 288 -7.62 1.74 -7.42
CA LEU A 288 -6.64 1.44 -8.47
C LEU A 288 -5.36 2.27 -8.31
N VAL A 289 -5.49 3.59 -8.15
CA VAL A 289 -4.36 4.50 -7.94
C VAL A 289 -3.59 4.12 -6.67
N THR A 290 -4.30 3.85 -5.58
CA THR A 290 -3.68 3.45 -4.32
C THR A 290 -2.96 2.11 -4.42
N ALA A 291 -3.54 1.13 -5.12
CA ALA A 291 -2.91 -0.16 -5.37
C ALA A 291 -1.63 -0.01 -6.20
N PHE A 292 -1.65 0.84 -7.23
CA PHE A 292 -0.46 1.15 -8.03
C PHE A 292 0.66 1.76 -7.16
N VAL A 293 0.34 2.81 -6.40
CA VAL A 293 1.32 3.49 -5.52
C VAL A 293 1.90 2.50 -4.51
N ARG A 294 1.06 1.71 -3.83
CA ARG A 294 1.51 0.70 -2.87
C ARG A 294 2.39 -0.38 -3.51
N SER A 295 2.12 -0.76 -4.74
CA SER A 295 2.91 -1.76 -5.46
C SER A 295 4.28 -1.21 -5.85
N ILE A 296 4.34 -0.03 -6.49
CA ILE A 296 5.59 0.54 -6.97
C ILE A 296 6.53 0.98 -5.84
N THR A 297 5.98 1.30 -4.66
CA THR A 297 6.76 1.69 -3.47
C THR A 297 6.99 0.54 -2.49
N ALA A 298 6.50 -0.68 -2.78
CA ALA A 298 6.69 -1.83 -1.92
C ALA A 298 8.17 -2.21 -1.81
N ILE A 299 8.60 -2.59 -0.61
CA ILE A 299 9.97 -3.06 -0.36
C ILE A 299 10.01 -4.28 0.55
N SER A 300 9.37 -4.26 1.72
CA SER A 300 9.59 -5.20 2.81
C SER A 300 9.34 -6.68 2.48
N ALA A 301 8.35 -6.99 1.62
CA ALA A 301 8.11 -8.36 1.20
C ALA A 301 8.95 -8.76 -0.02
N ILE A 302 9.30 -7.78 -0.85
CA ILE A 302 9.86 -8.00 -2.17
C ILE A 302 11.37 -8.11 -2.14
N ILE A 303 12.04 -7.41 -1.23
CA ILE A 303 13.50 -7.43 -1.11
C ILE A 303 14.07 -8.85 -0.94
N LEU A 304 13.28 -9.74 -0.34
CA LEU A 304 13.64 -11.17 -0.17
C LEU A 304 13.32 -12.04 -1.40
N LEU A 305 12.57 -11.52 -2.37
CA LEU A 305 12.06 -12.27 -3.53
C LEU A 305 12.65 -11.80 -4.86
N VAL A 306 13.29 -10.64 -4.86
CA VAL A 306 13.96 -10.08 -6.05
C VAL A 306 15.11 -11.00 -6.48
N THR A 307 15.20 -11.19 -7.78
CA THR A 307 16.28 -11.93 -8.43
C THR A 307 16.99 -11.03 -9.42
N PRO A 308 18.19 -11.37 -9.89
CA PRO A 308 18.91 -10.59 -10.91
C PRO A 308 18.13 -10.38 -12.23
N GLN A 309 17.08 -11.18 -12.47
CA GLN A 309 16.22 -11.04 -13.65
C GLN A 309 15.27 -9.86 -13.54
N PHE A 310 14.81 -9.53 -12.32
CA PHE A 310 13.87 -8.44 -12.04
C PHE A 310 14.49 -7.47 -11.06
N LEU A 311 14.91 -6.32 -11.55
CA LEU A 311 15.43 -5.25 -10.72
C LEU A 311 14.27 -4.32 -10.32
N LEU A 312 14.17 -3.99 -9.03
CA LEU A 312 13.17 -3.06 -8.55
C LEU A 312 13.82 -1.81 -7.97
N ILE A 313 13.26 -0.66 -8.34
CA ILE A 313 13.85 0.63 -8.00
C ILE A 313 13.92 0.88 -6.49
N THR A 314 12.92 0.42 -5.73
CA THR A 314 12.90 0.49 -4.26
C THR A 314 14.01 -0.36 -3.63
N VAL A 315 14.22 -1.56 -4.15
CA VAL A 315 15.26 -2.48 -3.67
C VAL A 315 16.64 -1.94 -3.99
N GLN A 316 16.86 -1.42 -5.21
CA GLN A 316 18.12 -0.79 -5.60
C GLN A 316 18.44 0.42 -4.72
N SER A 317 17.45 1.31 -4.50
CA SER A 317 17.64 2.46 -3.61
C SER A 317 18.07 2.04 -2.20
N ASN A 318 17.41 1.03 -1.63
CA ASN A 318 17.74 0.52 -0.29
C ASN A 318 19.13 -0.11 -0.24
N GLU A 319 19.48 -0.94 -1.23
CA GLU A 319 20.78 -1.60 -1.31
C GLU A 319 21.95 -0.60 -1.38
N PHE A 320 21.80 0.50 -2.14
CA PHE A 320 22.80 1.55 -2.18
C PHE A 320 22.87 2.36 -0.89
N ALA A 321 21.74 2.58 -0.21
CA ALA A 321 21.71 3.23 1.09
C ALA A 321 22.43 2.38 2.16
N GLU A 322 22.19 1.07 2.21
CA GLU A 322 22.87 0.12 3.11
C GLU A 322 24.40 0.10 2.89
N LYS A 323 24.83 0.25 1.63
CA LYS A 323 26.26 0.35 1.27
C LYS A 323 26.88 1.73 1.54
N GLY A 324 26.14 2.68 2.10
CA GLY A 324 26.59 4.05 2.34
C GLY A 324 26.68 4.94 1.10
N ASN A 325 26.22 4.47 -0.06
CA ASN A 325 26.23 5.22 -1.32
C ASN A 325 24.97 6.10 -1.44
N TYR A 326 24.79 7.03 -0.50
CA TYR A 326 23.60 7.85 -0.36
C TYR A 326 23.25 8.67 -1.61
N GLY A 327 24.25 9.19 -2.35
CA GLY A 327 23.98 9.95 -3.58
C GLY A 327 23.27 9.13 -4.65
N ILE A 328 23.65 7.86 -4.82
CA ILE A 328 22.99 6.94 -5.78
C ILE A 328 21.62 6.52 -5.25
N ALA A 329 21.54 6.20 -3.96
CA ALA A 329 20.25 5.84 -3.32
C ALA A 329 19.23 6.97 -3.46
N CYS A 330 19.63 8.22 -3.20
CA CYS A 330 18.80 9.40 -3.38
C CYS A 330 18.41 9.63 -4.84
N ALA A 331 19.30 9.33 -5.80
CA ALA A 331 18.97 9.45 -7.23
C ALA A 331 17.89 8.42 -7.63
N PHE A 332 17.99 7.16 -7.22
CA PHE A 332 16.94 6.16 -7.42
C PHE A 332 15.62 6.58 -6.77
N ALA A 333 15.67 7.04 -5.51
CA ALA A 333 14.49 7.49 -4.79
C ALA A 333 13.83 8.72 -5.44
N THR A 334 14.62 9.68 -5.92
CA THR A 334 14.11 10.87 -6.65
C THR A 334 13.40 10.46 -7.94
N ILE A 335 13.97 9.53 -8.71
CA ILE A 335 13.34 8.99 -9.91
C ILE A 335 12.03 8.29 -9.53
N LEU A 336 12.03 7.46 -8.49
CA LEU A 336 10.83 6.79 -7.99
C LEU A 336 9.73 7.78 -7.63
N ILE A 337 10.07 8.83 -6.88
CA ILE A 337 9.14 9.91 -6.49
C ILE A 337 8.54 10.56 -7.74
N ALA A 338 9.38 10.99 -8.69
CA ALA A 338 8.94 11.67 -9.90
C ALA A 338 7.99 10.79 -10.73
N ILE A 339 8.31 9.50 -10.88
CA ILE A 339 7.50 8.55 -11.63
C ILE A 339 6.18 8.26 -10.92
N THR A 340 6.22 8.04 -9.63
CA THR A 340 5.01 7.74 -8.84
C THR A 340 4.04 8.91 -8.91
N TYR A 341 4.50 10.13 -8.63
CA TYR A 341 3.64 11.33 -8.72
C TYR A 341 3.19 11.60 -10.15
N GLY A 342 4.07 11.45 -11.14
CA GLY A 342 3.72 11.59 -12.56
C GLY A 342 2.65 10.59 -12.99
N SER A 343 2.79 9.33 -12.59
CA SER A 343 1.79 8.28 -12.87
C SER A 343 0.46 8.55 -12.19
N VAL A 344 0.46 8.96 -10.93
CA VAL A 344 -0.76 9.35 -10.19
C VAL A 344 -1.45 10.53 -10.86
N LEU A 345 -0.69 11.54 -11.27
CA LEU A 345 -1.23 12.70 -12.00
C LEU A 345 -1.89 12.26 -13.31
N LEU A 346 -1.19 11.45 -14.11
CA LEU A 346 -1.72 10.93 -15.38
C LEU A 346 -2.96 10.07 -15.17
N MET A 347 -2.97 9.19 -14.18
CA MET A 347 -4.14 8.36 -13.84
C MET A 347 -5.32 9.24 -13.43
N ASN A 348 -5.11 10.24 -12.58
CA ASN A 348 -6.18 11.14 -12.14
C ASN A 348 -6.73 12.00 -13.29
N LEU A 349 -5.87 12.47 -14.19
CA LEU A 349 -6.30 13.20 -15.39
C LEU A 349 -7.12 12.31 -16.33
N ALA A 350 -6.68 11.07 -16.55
CA ALA A 350 -7.41 10.09 -17.34
C ALA A 350 -8.80 9.79 -16.73
N ILE A 351 -8.87 9.54 -15.42
CA ILE A 351 -10.11 9.30 -14.69
C ILE A 351 -11.06 10.50 -14.84
N LYS A 352 -10.56 11.72 -14.68
CA LYS A 352 -11.35 12.94 -14.81
C LYS A 352 -11.87 13.10 -16.24
N HIS A 353 -11.06 12.83 -17.24
CA HIS A 353 -11.47 12.92 -18.65
C HIS A 353 -12.59 11.91 -18.98
N PHE A 354 -12.42 10.65 -18.59
CA PHE A 354 -13.44 9.61 -18.79
C PHE A 354 -14.72 9.83 -17.93
N GLY A 355 -14.59 10.48 -16.77
CA GLY A 355 -15.71 10.79 -15.88
C GLY A 355 -16.56 11.98 -16.37
N THR A 356 -15.97 12.96 -17.03
CA THR A 356 -16.66 14.19 -17.48
C THR A 356 -17.37 13.99 -18.83
N SER A 357 -16.89 13.09 -19.68
CA SER A 357 -17.49 12.82 -20.99
C SER A 357 -18.94 12.34 -20.92
N LYS A 358 -19.39 11.76 -19.80
CA LYS A 358 -20.81 11.36 -19.61
C LYS A 358 -21.74 12.45 -19.10
N LYS A 359 -21.21 13.54 -18.49
CA LYS A 359 -22.06 14.63 -18.04
C LYS A 359 -22.57 15.53 -19.18
N LEU A 360 -21.81 15.65 -20.26
CA LEU A 360 -22.19 16.45 -21.42
C LEU A 360 -23.22 15.78 -22.33
N GLN A 361 -23.39 14.47 -22.25
CA GLN A 361 -24.41 13.73 -23.04
C GLN A 361 -25.75 13.57 -22.33
N SER A 362 -25.88 13.98 -21.07
CA SER A 362 -27.13 13.94 -20.30
C SER A 362 -27.81 15.29 -20.20
N GLU A 363 -27.23 16.35 -20.78
CA GLU A 363 -27.78 17.72 -20.84
C GLU A 363 -28.22 18.12 -22.26
N GLU A 364 -28.11 17.24 -23.28
CA GLU A 364 -28.76 17.33 -24.60
C GLU A 364 -29.96 16.37 -24.66
#